data_f7ccdb72c2cf159476344b7219720c11
#
_entry.id   f7ccdb72c2cf159476344b7219720c11
#
_cell.length_a   1.000
_cell.length_b   1.000
_cell.length_c   1.000
_cell.angle_alpha   90.00
_cell.angle_beta   90.00
_cell.angle_gamma   90.00
#
_symmetry.space_group_name_H-M   'P 1'
#
loop_
_entity.id
_entity.type
_entity.pdbx_description
1 polymer ?
#
loop_
_entity_poly.entity_id
_entity_poly.type
_entity_poly.pdbx_seq_one_letter_code
_entity_poly.pdbx_strand_id
1 'polypeptide(L)'
;DNAQSALEIIRDGIAKNSSVASTTQIRSTITGMILDIPVKVGNSVIQANNFNDGTTIATVANMNDMIFKGNVDETEIGRIHEGMPIKLTVGAMESRSFDALLEYVSPKGVDKNGAIQFEIKAAVTIPEDAFIRAGYSANAEIVLKRAEDVLTIPESTVEFQGDSAFVQLVKQEQPEQV
;
A
#
# COMPACT_ATOMS: atom_id res chain seq x y z
N ASP A 1 -2.29 0.41 53.21
CA ASP A 1 -2.85 0.44 51.85
C ASP A 1 -1.78 0.52 50.76
N ASN A 2 -0.74 1.39 50.87
CA ASN A 2 0.30 1.49 49.83
C ASN A 2 1.15 0.20 49.70
N ALA A 3 1.42 -0.48 50.80
CA ALA A 3 2.17 -1.73 50.81
C ALA A 3 1.39 -2.90 50.18
N GLN A 4 0.08 -2.95 50.37
CA GLN A 4 -0.79 -3.92 49.70
C GLN A 4 -0.89 -3.66 48.21
N SER A 5 -1.05 -2.41 47.80
CA SER A 5 -1.05 -2.02 46.37
C SER A 5 0.29 -2.33 45.68
N ALA A 6 1.41 -2.09 46.35
CA ALA A 6 2.72 -2.47 45.87
C ALA A 6 2.88 -3.98 45.71
N LEU A 7 2.39 -4.77 46.65
CA LEU A 7 2.40 -6.23 46.59
C LEU A 7 1.52 -6.75 45.43
N GLU A 8 0.33 -6.16 45.23
CA GLU A 8 -0.56 -6.49 44.13
C GLU A 8 0.07 -6.19 42.76
N ILE A 9 0.74 -5.04 42.62
CA ILE A 9 1.46 -4.69 41.39
C ILE A 9 2.58 -5.69 41.10
N ILE A 10 3.33 -6.09 42.12
CA ILE A 10 4.42 -7.08 41.97
C ILE A 10 3.89 -8.46 41.62
N ARG A 11 2.79 -8.88 42.21
CA ARG A 11 2.24 -10.21 42.01
C ARG A 11 1.36 -10.33 40.78
N ASP A 12 0.44 -9.38 40.57
CA ASP A 12 -0.63 -9.45 39.56
C ASP A 12 -0.41 -8.44 38.40
N GLY A 13 0.59 -7.57 38.53
CA GLY A 13 0.90 -6.53 37.54
C GLY A 13 -0.11 -5.38 37.49
N ILE A 14 -1.09 -5.34 38.40
CA ILE A 14 -2.18 -4.37 38.42
C ILE A 14 -2.49 -3.95 39.84
N ALA A 15 -2.61 -2.66 40.14
CA ALA A 15 -3.17 -2.15 41.38
C ALA A 15 -4.68 -1.98 41.25
N LYS A 16 -5.47 -2.79 41.98
CA LYS A 16 -6.94 -2.80 41.89
C LYS A 16 -7.62 -1.56 42.51
N ASN A 17 -6.94 -0.86 43.39
CA ASN A 17 -7.54 0.19 44.25
C ASN A 17 -6.95 1.59 44.05
N SER A 18 -6.19 1.86 42.97
CA SER A 18 -5.65 3.19 42.75
C SER A 18 -6.46 3.96 41.71
N SER A 19 -6.76 5.23 41.98
CA SER A 19 -7.41 6.13 41.04
C SER A 19 -6.56 6.44 39.79
N VAL A 20 -5.29 6.07 39.85
CA VAL A 20 -4.36 6.03 38.71
C VAL A 20 -3.98 4.56 38.52
N ALA A 21 -4.56 3.92 37.53
CA ALA A 21 -4.26 2.51 37.21
C ALA A 21 -2.79 2.37 36.81
N SER A 22 -1.94 2.07 37.79
CA SER A 22 -0.55 1.65 37.52
C SER A 22 -0.60 0.18 37.14
N THR A 23 -0.34 -0.11 35.87
CA THR A 23 -0.26 -1.49 35.38
C THR A 23 1.09 -1.72 34.70
N THR A 24 1.66 -2.87 34.95
CA THR A 24 2.84 -3.38 34.23
C THR A 24 2.46 -4.08 32.92
N GLN A 25 1.15 -4.28 32.70
CA GLN A 25 0.64 -4.89 31.47
C GLN A 25 0.47 -3.84 30.38
N ILE A 26 1.19 -4.00 29.28
CA ILE A 26 1.05 -3.16 28.10
C ILE A 26 0.12 -3.90 27.12
N ARG A 27 -0.99 -3.26 26.77
CA ARG A 27 -1.99 -3.82 25.84
C ARG A 27 -1.98 -3.07 24.53
N SER A 28 -2.23 -3.80 23.44
CA SER A 28 -2.45 -3.19 22.13
C SER A 28 -3.71 -2.34 22.14
N THR A 29 -3.66 -1.17 21.51
CA THR A 29 -4.80 -0.28 21.31
C THR A 29 -5.62 -0.63 20.06
N ILE A 30 -5.06 -1.47 19.18
CA ILE A 30 -5.70 -1.93 17.95
C ILE A 30 -5.67 -3.45 17.86
N THR A 31 -6.65 -4.01 17.13
CA THR A 31 -6.64 -5.43 16.74
C THR A 31 -5.79 -5.59 15.48
N GLY A 32 -4.85 -6.54 15.50
CA GLY A 32 -3.97 -6.75 14.34
C GLY A 32 -2.87 -7.76 14.60
N MET A 33 -1.94 -7.83 13.69
CA MET A 33 -0.74 -8.67 13.76
C MET A 33 0.43 -7.88 14.36
N ILE A 34 1.20 -8.52 15.22
CA ILE A 34 2.45 -7.97 15.73
C ILE A 34 3.49 -8.06 14.60
N LEU A 35 4.01 -6.92 14.18
CA LEU A 35 5.02 -6.85 13.14
C LEU A 35 6.43 -7.00 13.71
N ASP A 36 6.69 -6.36 14.85
CA ASP A 36 8.00 -6.35 15.49
C ASP A 36 7.89 -6.13 17.00
N ILE A 37 8.84 -6.71 17.75
CA ILE A 37 9.04 -6.53 19.19
C ILE A 37 10.52 -6.22 19.41
N PRO A 38 10.94 -4.93 19.32
CA PRO A 38 12.35 -4.55 19.39
C PRO A 38 12.96 -4.71 20.79
N VAL A 39 12.15 -4.79 21.84
CA VAL A 39 12.61 -4.91 23.23
C VAL A 39 12.80 -6.35 23.65
N LYS A 40 13.79 -6.59 24.51
CA LYS A 40 14.09 -7.90 25.10
C LYS A 40 14.02 -7.81 26.62
N VAL A 41 13.85 -8.95 27.29
CA VAL A 41 13.89 -9.01 28.75
C VAL A 41 15.23 -8.46 29.26
N GLY A 42 15.15 -7.53 30.21
CA GLY A 42 16.30 -6.82 30.75
C GLY A 42 16.59 -5.46 30.10
N ASN A 43 15.92 -5.10 29.00
CA ASN A 43 16.05 -3.77 28.43
C ASN A 43 15.33 -2.73 29.30
N SER A 44 15.95 -1.55 29.43
CA SER A 44 15.27 -0.38 30.00
C SER A 44 14.25 0.16 29.00
N VAL A 45 13.05 0.50 29.49
CA VAL A 45 12.01 1.16 28.73
C VAL A 45 11.75 2.54 29.30
N ILE A 46 11.62 3.53 28.44
CA ILE A 46 11.40 4.93 28.80
C ILE A 46 9.98 5.31 28.37
N GLN A 47 9.23 5.93 29.26
CA GLN A 47 7.91 6.46 28.94
C GLN A 47 8.03 7.67 28.01
N ALA A 48 7.13 7.76 27.04
CA ALA A 48 7.03 8.93 26.18
C ALA A 48 6.64 10.18 26.99
N ASN A 49 7.27 11.32 26.66
CA ASN A 49 6.97 12.62 27.24
C ASN A 49 7.22 13.70 26.15
N ASN A 50 7.01 14.98 26.51
CA ASN A 50 7.15 16.09 25.58
C ASN A 50 8.56 16.25 24.96
N PHE A 51 9.57 15.61 25.51
CA PHE A 51 10.96 15.69 25.07
C PHE A 51 11.49 14.37 24.48
N ASN A 52 10.74 13.28 24.60
CA ASN A 52 11.17 11.95 24.19
C ASN A 52 9.98 11.10 23.73
N ASP A 53 10.08 10.51 22.55
CA ASP A 53 9.05 9.65 21.97
C ASP A 53 8.83 8.34 22.72
N GLY A 54 9.70 8.02 23.70
CA GLY A 54 9.63 6.81 24.48
C GLY A 54 10.21 5.59 23.76
N THR A 55 10.13 4.43 24.44
CA THR A 55 10.59 3.17 23.86
C THR A 55 9.44 2.42 23.20
N THR A 56 9.60 2.08 21.91
CA THR A 56 8.66 1.21 21.21
C THR A 56 8.74 -0.21 21.77
N ILE A 57 7.65 -0.71 22.31
CA ILE A 57 7.57 -2.06 22.88
C ILE A 57 7.21 -3.09 21.81
N ALA A 58 6.21 -2.79 20.99
CA ALA A 58 5.79 -3.60 19.87
C ALA A 58 5.11 -2.74 18.81
N THR A 59 5.20 -3.15 17.57
CA THR A 59 4.48 -2.57 16.44
C THR A 59 3.37 -3.52 16.03
N VAL A 60 2.13 -3.02 16.00
CA VAL A 60 0.95 -3.80 15.61
C VAL A 60 0.28 -3.12 14.43
N ALA A 61 -0.12 -3.89 13.42
CA ALA A 61 -0.82 -3.38 12.25
C ALA A 61 -1.97 -4.28 11.82
N ASN A 62 -3.00 -3.68 11.22
CA ASN A 62 -4.06 -4.40 10.54
C ASN A 62 -3.56 -4.82 9.14
N MET A 63 -3.40 -6.12 8.93
CA MET A 63 -2.87 -6.65 7.66
C MET A 63 -3.89 -6.67 6.52
N ASN A 64 -5.15 -6.38 6.81
CA ASN A 64 -6.20 -6.24 5.78
C ASN A 64 -6.24 -4.84 5.17
N ASP A 65 -5.54 -3.89 5.78
CA ASP A 65 -5.53 -2.48 5.40
C ASP A 65 -4.12 -2.10 4.92
N MET A 66 -3.82 -2.49 3.68
CA MET A 66 -2.50 -2.30 3.09
C MET A 66 -2.49 -1.10 2.14
N ILE A 67 -1.46 -0.30 2.27
CA ILE A 67 -1.24 0.87 1.43
C ILE A 67 0.03 0.64 0.59
N PHE A 68 -0.12 0.75 -0.73
CA PHE A 68 1.01 0.85 -1.64
C PHE A 68 1.55 2.29 -1.61
N LYS A 69 2.86 2.43 -1.44
CA LYS A 69 3.57 3.69 -1.60
C LYS A 69 4.50 3.59 -2.78
N GLY A 70 4.30 4.45 -3.76
CA GLY A 70 5.13 4.53 -4.95
C GLY A 70 5.67 5.94 -5.18
N ASN A 71 6.57 6.07 -6.13
CA ASN A 71 7.06 7.35 -6.60
C ASN A 71 6.87 7.43 -8.11
N VAL A 72 6.43 8.57 -8.58
CA VAL A 72 6.19 8.87 -9.99
C VAL A 72 7.07 10.03 -10.40
N ASP A 73 7.64 9.94 -11.58
CA ASP A 73 8.47 10.99 -12.16
C ASP A 73 7.65 12.25 -12.51
N GLU A 74 8.31 13.42 -12.49
CA GLU A 74 7.70 14.70 -12.81
C GLU A 74 7.05 14.72 -14.21
N THR A 75 7.63 13.99 -15.18
CA THR A 75 7.12 13.94 -16.56
C THR A 75 5.78 13.23 -16.68
N GLU A 76 5.47 12.30 -15.77
CA GLU A 76 4.27 11.45 -15.81
C GLU A 76 3.18 11.92 -14.83
N ILE A 77 3.55 12.66 -13.77
CA ILE A 77 2.62 13.02 -12.69
C ILE A 77 1.41 13.83 -13.17
N GLY A 78 1.60 14.65 -14.21
CA GLY A 78 0.51 15.47 -14.79
C GLY A 78 -0.63 14.64 -15.42
N ARG A 79 -0.43 13.35 -15.63
CA ARG A 79 -1.41 12.42 -16.22
C ARG A 79 -2.13 11.58 -15.18
N ILE A 80 -1.70 11.69 -13.91
CA ILE A 80 -2.15 10.86 -12.80
C ILE A 80 -3.01 11.69 -11.86
N HIS A 81 -4.14 11.13 -11.45
CA HIS A 81 -5.07 11.77 -10.50
C HIS A 81 -5.65 10.73 -9.55
N GLU A 82 -6.13 11.20 -8.42
CA GLU A 82 -6.83 10.38 -7.42
C GLU A 82 -8.05 9.69 -8.04
N GLY A 83 -8.33 8.47 -7.59
CA GLY A 83 -9.40 7.62 -8.11
C GLY A 83 -9.01 6.75 -9.32
N MET A 84 -7.77 6.85 -9.83
CA MET A 84 -7.32 5.96 -10.91
C MET A 84 -7.10 4.53 -10.42
N PRO A 85 -7.53 3.52 -11.21
CA PRO A 85 -7.23 2.13 -10.92
C PRO A 85 -5.76 1.81 -11.21
N ILE A 86 -5.16 1.06 -10.29
CA ILE A 86 -3.78 0.60 -10.37
C ILE A 86 -3.76 -0.92 -10.29
N LYS A 87 -2.96 -1.56 -11.12
CA LYS A 87 -2.61 -2.97 -10.97
C LYS A 87 -1.24 -3.10 -10.34
N LEU A 88 -1.18 -3.80 -9.21
CA LEU A 88 0.05 -4.04 -8.48
C LEU A 88 0.53 -5.47 -8.69
N THR A 89 1.80 -5.62 -9.02
CA THR A 89 2.48 -6.91 -9.01
C THR A 89 3.53 -6.89 -7.91
N VAL A 90 3.38 -7.80 -6.94
CA VAL A 90 4.29 -7.91 -5.80
C VAL A 90 5.43 -8.84 -6.16
N GLY A 91 6.68 -8.41 -5.98
CA GLY A 91 7.85 -9.20 -6.36
C GLY A 91 7.94 -10.60 -5.73
N ALA A 92 7.37 -10.77 -4.52
CA ALA A 92 7.28 -12.08 -3.88
C ALA A 92 6.19 -13.01 -4.47
N MET A 93 5.29 -12.46 -5.33
CA MET A 93 4.15 -13.17 -5.94
C MET A 93 3.95 -12.71 -7.39
N GLU A 94 4.96 -12.91 -8.24
CA GLU A 94 4.99 -12.41 -9.63
C GLU A 94 3.83 -12.93 -10.50
N SER A 95 3.24 -14.05 -10.15
CA SER A 95 2.08 -14.63 -10.86
C SER A 95 0.72 -14.04 -10.44
N ARG A 96 0.69 -13.15 -9.45
CA ARG A 96 -0.54 -12.54 -8.94
C ARG A 96 -0.50 -11.03 -9.07
N SER A 97 -1.55 -10.46 -9.61
CA SER A 97 -1.80 -9.02 -9.60
C SER A 97 -2.89 -8.68 -8.59
N PHE A 98 -2.74 -7.54 -7.93
CA PHE A 98 -3.68 -7.00 -6.96
C PHE A 98 -4.24 -5.68 -7.49
N ASP A 99 -5.53 -5.51 -7.34
CA ASP A 99 -6.17 -4.25 -7.71
C ASP A 99 -5.97 -3.25 -6.57
N ALA A 100 -5.67 -2.01 -6.94
CA ALA A 100 -5.54 -0.91 -6.01
C ALA A 100 -6.18 0.35 -6.57
N LEU A 101 -6.58 1.24 -5.67
CA LEU A 101 -7.16 2.54 -6.02
C LEU A 101 -6.23 3.64 -5.54
N LEU A 102 -5.87 4.56 -6.44
CA LEU A 102 -5.05 5.71 -6.11
C LEU A 102 -5.84 6.68 -5.23
N GLU A 103 -5.41 6.87 -3.99
CA GLU A 103 -6.09 7.72 -3.01
C GLU A 103 -5.39 9.06 -2.80
N TYR A 104 -4.09 9.10 -3.05
CA TYR A 104 -3.30 10.29 -2.76
C TYR A 104 -2.17 10.48 -3.74
N VAL A 105 -2.03 11.69 -4.22
CA VAL A 105 -0.91 12.16 -5.04
C VAL A 105 -0.27 13.35 -4.32
N SER A 106 1.01 13.24 -3.99
CA SER A 106 1.71 14.32 -3.27
C SER A 106 1.75 15.59 -4.12
N PRO A 107 1.34 16.76 -3.57
CA PRO A 107 1.48 18.04 -4.26
C PRO A 107 2.93 18.55 -4.28
N LYS A 108 3.85 17.88 -3.55
CA LYS A 108 5.25 18.27 -3.43
C LYS A 108 6.15 17.19 -4.00
N GLY A 109 6.94 17.57 -5.00
CA GLY A 109 8.04 16.75 -5.50
C GLY A 109 9.23 16.74 -4.54
N VAL A 110 9.95 15.65 -4.52
CA VAL A 110 11.18 15.45 -3.74
C VAL A 110 12.28 15.00 -4.69
N ASP A 111 13.44 15.63 -4.60
CA ASP A 111 14.62 15.16 -5.34
C ASP A 111 15.08 13.81 -4.76
N LYS A 112 15.13 12.81 -5.62
CA LYS A 112 15.69 11.49 -5.33
C LYS A 112 16.71 11.14 -6.42
N ASN A 113 17.98 11.16 -6.06
CA ASN A 113 19.07 10.83 -6.96
C ASN A 113 19.14 11.70 -8.23
N GLY A 114 18.80 12.98 -8.14
CA GLY A 114 18.82 13.92 -9.26
C GLY A 114 17.58 13.91 -10.15
N ALA A 115 16.53 13.16 -9.78
CA ALA A 115 15.23 13.18 -10.41
C ALA A 115 14.15 13.64 -9.44
N ILE A 116 13.26 14.54 -9.88
CA ILE A 116 12.13 14.97 -9.07
C ILE A 116 11.03 13.92 -9.14
N GLN A 117 10.68 13.38 -7.98
CA GLN A 117 9.66 12.35 -7.85
C GLN A 117 8.55 12.78 -6.89
N PHE A 118 7.34 12.37 -7.20
CA PHE A 118 6.14 12.63 -6.41
C PHE A 118 5.67 11.32 -5.75
N GLU A 119 5.45 11.35 -4.43
CA GLU A 119 4.92 10.20 -3.72
C GLU A 119 3.44 10.02 -4.06
N ILE A 120 3.07 8.78 -4.32
CA ILE A 120 1.67 8.36 -4.47
C ILE A 120 1.33 7.29 -3.44
N LYS A 121 0.05 7.24 -3.04
CA LYS A 121 -0.47 6.19 -2.15
C LYS A 121 -1.74 5.62 -2.76
N ALA A 122 -1.82 4.28 -2.72
CA ALA A 122 -2.99 3.57 -3.20
C ALA A 122 -3.45 2.53 -2.17
N ALA A 123 -4.75 2.46 -1.95
CA ALA A 123 -5.37 1.41 -1.14
C ALA A 123 -5.37 0.11 -1.94
N VAL A 124 -4.84 -0.95 -1.36
CA VAL A 124 -4.72 -2.26 -2.01
C VAL A 124 -5.87 -3.16 -1.59
N THR A 125 -6.58 -3.73 -2.56
CA THR A 125 -7.61 -4.73 -2.29
C THR A 125 -6.94 -6.10 -2.20
N ILE A 126 -6.92 -6.68 -0.99
CA ILE A 126 -6.31 -7.99 -0.74
C ILE A 126 -7.44 -9.02 -0.69
N PRO A 127 -7.43 -10.05 -1.56
CA PRO A 127 -8.34 -11.18 -1.47
C PRO A 127 -8.10 -11.99 -0.18
N GLU A 128 -9.15 -12.63 0.36
CA GLU A 128 -9.07 -13.42 1.60
C GLU A 128 -8.08 -14.60 1.53
N ASP A 129 -7.80 -15.10 0.32
CA ASP A 129 -6.87 -16.19 0.06
C ASP A 129 -5.40 -15.75 -0.07
N ALA A 130 -5.13 -14.44 0.01
CA ALA A 130 -3.79 -13.88 -0.14
C ALA A 130 -3.29 -13.25 1.16
N PHE A 131 -2.04 -13.52 1.49
CA PHE A 131 -1.35 -12.89 2.59
C PHE A 131 -0.12 -12.13 2.07
N ILE A 132 -0.15 -10.80 2.20
CA ILE A 132 0.94 -9.92 1.78
C ILE A 132 1.63 -9.40 3.05
N ARG A 133 2.96 -9.44 3.07
CA ARG A 133 3.75 -8.88 4.18
C ARG A 133 4.03 -7.40 3.95
N ALA A 134 3.99 -6.62 5.01
CA ALA A 134 4.46 -5.24 4.95
C ALA A 134 5.94 -5.20 4.56
N GLY A 135 6.31 -4.19 3.75
CA GLY A 135 7.68 -4.02 3.29
C GLY A 135 8.04 -4.78 2.01
N TYR A 136 7.10 -5.51 1.39
CA TYR A 136 7.34 -6.08 0.06
C TYR A 136 7.45 -5.00 -1.00
N SER A 137 8.37 -5.22 -1.95
CA SER A 137 8.45 -4.41 -3.17
C SER A 137 7.33 -4.77 -4.12
N ALA A 138 6.73 -3.77 -4.73
CA ALA A 138 5.69 -3.95 -5.73
C ALA A 138 5.90 -3.01 -6.92
N ASN A 139 5.55 -3.49 -8.11
CA ASN A 139 5.46 -2.69 -9.32
C ASN A 139 4.01 -2.30 -9.55
N ALA A 140 3.79 -1.04 -9.90
CA ALA A 140 2.47 -0.49 -10.17
C ALA A 140 2.30 -0.17 -11.65
N GLU A 141 1.23 -0.68 -12.24
CA GLU A 141 0.77 -0.31 -13.58
C GLU A 141 -0.46 0.57 -13.45
N ILE A 142 -0.34 1.82 -13.90
CA ILE A 142 -1.44 2.79 -13.86
C ILE A 142 -2.10 2.82 -15.22
N VAL A 143 -3.40 2.52 -15.28
CA VAL A 143 -4.19 2.53 -16.51
C VAL A 143 -4.61 3.95 -16.81
N LEU A 144 -3.90 4.62 -17.72
CA LEU A 144 -4.18 6.01 -18.11
C LEU A 144 -5.42 6.15 -19.00
N LYS A 145 -5.67 5.16 -19.86
CA LYS A 145 -6.84 5.11 -20.73
C LYS A 145 -7.29 3.68 -20.93
N ARG A 146 -8.59 3.44 -20.82
CA ARG A 146 -9.23 2.16 -21.14
C ARG A 146 -10.28 2.38 -22.19
N ALA A 147 -10.27 1.57 -23.23
CA ALA A 147 -11.31 1.52 -24.22
C ALA A 147 -12.00 0.14 -24.12
N GLU A 148 -13.31 0.14 -23.94
CA GLU A 148 -14.16 -1.05 -23.89
C GLU A 148 -15.04 -1.09 -25.12
N ASP A 149 -15.43 -2.28 -25.57
CA ASP A 149 -16.29 -2.52 -26.72
C ASP A 149 -15.82 -1.84 -28.03
N VAL A 150 -14.49 -1.80 -28.24
CA VAL A 150 -13.88 -1.25 -29.46
C VAL A 150 -13.40 -2.37 -30.38
N LEU A 151 -13.56 -2.13 -31.70
CA LEU A 151 -12.97 -3.00 -32.71
C LEU A 151 -11.43 -2.85 -32.65
N THR A 152 -10.74 -3.95 -32.44
CA THR A 152 -9.29 -3.98 -32.41
C THR A 152 -8.75 -4.67 -33.64
N ILE A 153 -7.64 -4.14 -34.15
CA ILE A 153 -6.87 -4.76 -35.24
C ILE A 153 -5.42 -4.95 -34.77
N PRO A 154 -4.73 -5.99 -35.24
CA PRO A 154 -3.31 -6.17 -34.95
C PRO A 154 -2.50 -4.98 -35.48
N GLU A 155 -1.57 -4.46 -34.71
CA GLU A 155 -0.68 -3.36 -35.10
C GLU A 155 0.06 -3.64 -36.41
N SER A 156 0.41 -4.89 -36.64
CA SER A 156 1.09 -5.35 -37.87
C SER A 156 0.27 -5.16 -39.16
N THR A 157 -1.02 -4.88 -39.07
CA THR A 157 -1.92 -4.65 -40.21
C THR A 157 -2.15 -3.16 -40.49
N VAL A 158 -1.53 -2.29 -39.71
CA VAL A 158 -1.68 -0.84 -39.82
C VAL A 158 -0.44 -0.27 -40.53
N GLU A 159 -0.65 0.42 -41.64
CA GLU A 159 0.39 1.19 -42.35
C GLU A 159 0.31 2.66 -41.94
N PHE A 160 1.41 3.23 -41.45
CA PHE A 160 1.49 4.62 -41.08
C PHE A 160 2.10 5.44 -42.23
N GLN A 161 1.41 6.47 -42.72
CA GLN A 161 1.92 7.45 -43.68
C GLN A 161 1.81 8.85 -43.09
N GLY A 162 2.92 9.36 -42.54
CA GLY A 162 2.93 10.62 -41.78
C GLY A 162 2.08 10.48 -40.50
N ASP A 163 1.14 11.40 -40.32
CA ASP A 163 0.21 11.39 -39.14
C ASP A 163 -1.06 10.55 -39.36
N SER A 164 -1.19 9.85 -40.47
CA SER A 164 -2.38 9.08 -40.83
C SER A 164 -2.08 7.58 -40.79
N ALA A 165 -3.02 6.82 -40.24
CA ALA A 165 -2.98 5.34 -40.16
C ALA A 165 -3.97 4.76 -41.18
N PHE A 166 -3.52 3.79 -41.97
CA PHE A 166 -4.32 3.11 -43.00
C PHE A 166 -4.40 1.65 -42.74
N VAL A 167 -5.54 1.04 -43.07
CA VAL A 167 -5.77 -0.41 -42.99
C VAL A 167 -6.35 -0.89 -44.29
N GLN A 168 -5.85 -2.03 -44.78
CA GLN A 168 -6.41 -2.66 -46.00
C GLN A 168 -7.61 -3.52 -45.60
N LEU A 169 -8.78 -3.18 -46.11
CA LEU A 169 -10.00 -3.98 -45.93
C LEU A 169 -10.16 -4.94 -47.10
N VAL A 170 -10.22 -6.25 -46.81
CA VAL A 170 -10.59 -7.27 -47.78
C VAL A 170 -12.12 -7.28 -47.88
N LYS A 171 -12.67 -6.76 -48.99
CA LYS A 171 -14.08 -6.92 -49.33
C LYS A 171 -14.28 -8.38 -49.75
N GLN A 172 -15.03 -9.17 -48.97
CA GLN A 172 -15.57 -10.43 -49.51
C GLN A 172 -16.57 -10.11 -50.63
N GLU A 173 -16.21 -10.44 -51.84
CA GLU A 173 -17.16 -10.52 -52.93
C GLU A 173 -18.18 -11.60 -52.55
N GLN A 174 -19.46 -11.19 -52.46
CA GLN A 174 -20.55 -12.15 -52.37
C GLN A 174 -20.56 -12.95 -53.70
N PRO A 175 -20.59 -14.29 -53.66
CA PRO A 175 -20.74 -15.08 -54.86
C PRO A 175 -22.08 -14.75 -55.48
N GLU A 176 -22.07 -14.22 -56.70
CA GLU A 176 -23.26 -14.08 -57.55
C GLU A 176 -23.91 -15.45 -57.71
N GLN A 177 -25.12 -15.60 -57.20
CA GLN A 177 -25.95 -16.77 -57.54
C GLN A 177 -26.39 -16.64 -58.98
N VAL A 178 -25.89 -17.54 -59.82
CA VAL A 178 -26.39 -17.82 -61.16
C VAL A 178 -27.54 -18.83 -61.04
#